data_9720084f4fe7a03e1cffd878106fbae2
#
_entry.id   9720084f4fe7a03e1cffd878106fbae2
#
_cell.length_a   1.000
_cell.length_b   1.000
_cell.length_c   1.000
_cell.angle_alpha   90.00
_cell.angle_beta   90.00
_cell.angle_gamma   90.00
#
_symmetry.space_group_name_H-M   'P 1'
#
loop_
_entity.id
_entity.type
_entity.pdbx_description
1 polymer ?
#
loop_
_entity_poly.entity_id
_entity_poly.type
_entity_poly.pdbx_seq_one_letter_code
_entity_poly.pdbx_strand_id
1 'polypeptide(L)'
;EENADHICKIVELIRKDDKNIPIYVVQTIYQSDQNGIGSMKMNNGSLMFQGQHKSQRDLAVFQLMGYLDEKLSDEKRVYLVPAGISMDSENAFVTEERTVNPYSDKTESVAVDAVHPAAIGYYQIADVIYSTLCGTMGEWE
;
A
#
# COMPACT_ATOMS: atom_id res chain seq x y z
N GLU A 1 2.39 14.03 5.76
CA GLU A 1 1.44 14.96 6.42
C GLU A 1 0.43 15.49 5.41
N GLU A 2 0.85 16.16 4.33
CA GLU A 2 -0.04 16.74 3.30
C GLU A 2 -1.03 15.70 2.70
N ASN A 3 -0.58 14.48 2.41
CA ASN A 3 -1.46 13.42 1.92
C ASN A 3 -2.52 13.00 2.95
N ALA A 4 -2.18 13.01 4.24
CA ALA A 4 -3.16 12.74 5.29
C ALA A 4 -4.23 13.84 5.34
N ASP A 5 -3.83 15.12 5.19
CA ASP A 5 -4.76 16.25 5.16
C ASP A 5 -5.73 16.14 3.98
N HIS A 6 -5.26 15.72 2.82
CA HIS A 6 -6.12 15.48 1.64
C HIS A 6 -7.13 14.35 1.90
N ILE A 7 -6.71 13.24 2.53
CA ILE A 7 -7.61 12.14 2.86
C ILE A 7 -8.65 12.58 3.91
N CYS A 8 -8.23 13.30 4.95
CA CYS A 8 -9.16 13.88 5.94
C CYS A 8 -10.19 14.79 5.27
N LYS A 9 -9.75 15.59 4.30
CA LYS A 9 -10.65 16.44 3.53
C LYS A 9 -11.69 15.65 2.73
N ILE A 10 -11.31 14.51 2.16
CA ILE A 10 -12.24 13.60 1.48
C ILE A 10 -13.26 13.06 2.48
N VAL A 11 -12.81 12.62 3.66
CA VAL A 11 -13.70 12.16 4.75
C VAL A 11 -14.69 13.25 5.13
N GLU A 12 -14.23 14.48 5.35
CA GLU A 12 -15.10 15.63 5.65
C GLU A 12 -16.16 15.88 4.57
N LEU A 13 -15.79 15.76 3.29
CA LEU A 13 -16.71 15.94 2.17
C LEU A 13 -17.79 14.86 2.15
N ILE A 14 -17.42 13.60 2.36
CA ILE A 14 -18.38 12.49 2.47
C ILE A 14 -19.33 12.72 3.65
N ARG A 15 -18.82 13.17 4.81
CA ARG A 15 -19.61 13.44 6.01
C ARG A 15 -20.61 14.59 5.87
N LYS A 16 -20.39 15.50 4.92
CA LYS A 16 -21.40 16.55 4.59
C LYS A 16 -22.64 15.97 3.94
N ASP A 17 -22.47 14.92 3.10
CA ASP A 17 -23.56 14.30 2.39
C ASP A 17 -24.24 13.22 3.24
N ASP A 18 -23.45 12.37 3.92
CA ASP A 18 -23.96 11.34 4.83
C ASP A 18 -23.05 11.20 6.07
N LYS A 19 -23.61 11.57 7.22
CA LYS A 19 -22.90 11.51 8.51
C LYS A 19 -22.71 10.10 9.04
N ASN A 20 -23.47 9.14 8.54
CA ASN A 20 -23.54 7.78 9.10
C ASN A 20 -22.90 6.71 8.21
N ILE A 21 -22.55 7.02 6.97
CA ILE A 21 -21.91 6.04 6.11
C ILE A 21 -20.58 5.54 6.71
N PRO A 22 -20.32 4.25 6.81
CA PRO A 22 -19.01 3.75 7.20
C PRO A 22 -17.98 4.06 6.11
N ILE A 23 -16.80 4.55 6.51
CA ILE A 23 -15.71 4.90 5.61
C ILE A 23 -14.52 4.02 5.95
N TYR A 24 -13.98 3.33 4.96
CA TYR A 24 -12.80 2.48 5.08
C TYR A 24 -11.63 3.10 4.32
N VAL A 25 -10.61 3.52 5.04
CA VAL A 25 -9.37 4.05 4.47
C VAL A 25 -8.37 2.93 4.38
N VAL A 26 -8.20 2.38 3.18
CA VAL A 26 -7.30 1.26 2.95
C VAL A 26 -5.87 1.76 2.78
N GLN A 27 -4.97 1.24 3.59
CA GLN A 27 -3.54 1.54 3.49
C GLN A 27 -2.98 1.12 2.12
N THR A 28 -2.19 2.00 1.52
CA THR A 28 -1.38 1.65 0.34
C THR A 28 -0.43 0.51 0.70
N ILE A 29 -0.33 -0.48 -0.17
CA ILE A 29 0.55 -1.64 0.03
C ILE A 29 2.02 -1.24 -0.01
N TYR A 30 2.85 -2.01 0.70
CA TYR A 30 4.29 -1.95 0.54
C TYR A 30 4.71 -2.52 -0.81
N GLN A 31 5.77 -1.98 -1.35
CA GLN A 31 6.33 -2.44 -2.61
C GLN A 31 7.13 -3.73 -2.38
N SER A 32 7.38 -4.48 -3.46
CA SER A 32 8.16 -5.71 -3.41
C SER A 32 9.51 -5.53 -2.71
N ASP A 33 9.91 -6.52 -1.92
CA ASP A 33 11.25 -6.63 -1.33
C ASP A 33 12.31 -7.06 -2.36
N GLN A 34 11.89 -7.59 -3.51
CA GLN A 34 12.78 -7.98 -4.59
C GLN A 34 13.42 -6.75 -5.26
N ASN A 35 14.63 -6.94 -5.82
CA ASN A 35 15.48 -5.85 -6.32
C ASN A 35 14.95 -5.12 -7.57
N GLY A 36 13.74 -5.41 -8.02
CA GLY A 36 13.18 -4.87 -9.27
C GLY A 36 12.74 -3.41 -9.24
N ILE A 37 12.46 -2.84 -8.08
CA ILE A 37 11.82 -1.51 -7.96
C ILE A 37 12.65 -0.40 -8.62
N GLY A 38 13.95 -0.38 -8.41
CA GLY A 38 14.84 0.63 -8.99
C GLY A 38 15.01 0.52 -10.52
N SER A 39 14.60 -0.61 -11.10
CA SER A 39 14.70 -0.88 -12.53
C SER A 39 13.40 -0.70 -13.31
N MET A 40 12.28 -0.44 -12.63
CA MET A 40 11.01 -0.15 -13.31
C MET A 40 11.13 1.13 -14.13
N LYS A 41 10.93 1.01 -15.43
CA LYS A 41 10.93 2.14 -16.35
C LYS A 41 9.51 2.62 -16.60
N MET A 42 9.31 3.91 -16.46
CA MET A 42 8.09 4.57 -16.92
C MET A 42 8.05 4.61 -18.45
N ASN A 43 6.88 4.85 -19.03
CA ASN A 43 6.68 4.95 -20.50
C ASN A 43 7.59 5.99 -21.17
N ASN A 44 8.06 6.98 -20.45
CA ASN A 44 9.00 7.99 -20.94
C ASN A 44 10.49 7.58 -20.79
N GLY A 45 10.76 6.33 -20.33
CA GLY A 45 12.10 5.81 -20.14
C GLY A 45 12.81 6.21 -18.84
N SER A 46 12.20 7.05 -18.01
CA SER A 46 12.75 7.38 -16.68
C SER A 46 12.54 6.20 -15.72
N LEU A 47 13.44 6.08 -14.72
CA LEU A 47 13.30 5.08 -13.66
C LEU A 47 12.25 5.55 -12.66
N MET A 48 11.32 4.68 -12.33
CA MET A 48 10.39 4.90 -11.23
C MET A 48 11.18 4.85 -9.91
N PHE A 49 10.89 5.77 -8.99
CA PHE A 49 11.53 5.84 -7.67
C PHE A 49 13.06 6.03 -7.68
N GLN A 50 13.60 6.65 -8.72
CA GLN A 50 15.03 6.93 -8.80
C GLN A 50 15.54 7.64 -7.52
N GLY A 51 16.57 7.07 -6.90
CA GLY A 51 17.20 7.62 -5.69
C GLY A 51 16.46 7.36 -4.37
N GLN A 52 15.33 6.65 -4.39
CA GLN A 52 14.62 6.26 -3.18
C GLN A 52 14.85 4.79 -2.83
N HIS A 53 15.28 4.53 -1.60
CA HIS A 53 15.34 3.17 -1.07
C HIS A 53 13.93 2.68 -0.66
N LYS A 54 13.68 1.36 -0.77
CA LYS A 54 12.43 0.74 -0.33
C LYS A 54 12.06 1.15 1.09
N SER A 55 13.00 1.09 2.03
CA SER A 55 12.78 1.46 3.42
C SER A 55 12.25 2.88 3.63
N GLN A 56 12.64 3.82 2.78
CA GLN A 56 12.14 5.21 2.86
C GLN A 56 10.67 5.30 2.40
N ARG A 57 10.29 4.53 1.39
CA ARG A 57 8.92 4.47 0.91
C ARG A 57 7.99 3.76 1.88
N ASP A 58 8.45 2.63 2.42
CA ASP A 58 7.71 1.87 3.44
C ASP A 58 7.50 2.71 4.70
N LEU A 59 8.52 3.44 5.13
CA LEU A 59 8.41 4.37 6.24
C LEU A 59 7.39 5.48 5.95
N ALA A 60 7.37 6.02 4.74
CA ALA A 60 6.41 7.06 4.35
C ALA A 60 4.96 6.52 4.37
N VAL A 61 4.74 5.28 3.90
CA VAL A 61 3.41 4.62 3.98
C VAL A 61 3.01 4.38 5.43
N PHE A 62 3.94 3.91 6.27
CA PHE A 62 3.70 3.70 7.69
C PHE A 62 3.36 5.01 8.42
N GLN A 63 4.14 6.07 8.16
CA GLN A 63 3.90 7.39 8.75
C GLN A 63 2.57 7.98 8.32
N LEU A 64 2.17 7.79 7.04
CA LEU A 64 0.86 8.23 6.56
C LEU A 64 -0.27 7.62 7.39
N MET A 65 -0.20 6.32 7.69
CA MET A 65 -1.21 5.66 8.51
C MET A 65 -1.22 6.18 9.95
N GLY A 66 -0.05 6.46 10.53
CA GLY A 66 0.04 7.08 11.85
C GLY A 66 -0.62 8.47 11.90
N TYR A 67 -0.38 9.31 10.89
CA TYR A 67 -1.05 10.61 10.78
C TYR A 67 -2.56 10.49 10.60
N LEU A 68 -3.02 9.50 9.82
CA LEU A 68 -4.45 9.25 9.63
C LEU A 68 -5.10 8.75 10.92
N ASP A 69 -4.45 7.85 11.64
CA ASP A 69 -4.93 7.36 12.92
C ASP A 69 -5.10 8.51 13.93
N GLU A 70 -4.08 9.37 14.05
CA GLU A 70 -4.16 10.56 14.92
C GLU A 70 -5.27 11.52 14.52
N LYS A 71 -5.42 11.83 13.21
CA LYS A 71 -6.38 12.82 12.73
C LYS A 71 -7.82 12.32 12.67
N LEU A 72 -8.03 11.02 12.50
CA LEU A 72 -9.35 10.41 12.33
C LEU A 72 -9.82 9.62 13.56
N SER A 73 -9.05 9.62 14.66
CA SER A 73 -9.37 8.89 15.90
C SER A 73 -10.74 9.24 16.50
N ASP A 74 -11.16 10.48 16.36
CA ASP A 74 -12.45 10.97 16.90
C ASP A 74 -13.62 10.84 15.89
N GLU A 75 -13.31 10.44 14.64
CA GLU A 75 -14.30 10.29 13.58
C GLU A 75 -15.03 8.96 13.70
N LYS A 76 -16.33 9.03 13.98
CA LYS A 76 -17.16 7.83 14.10
C LYS A 76 -17.32 7.14 12.76
N ARG A 77 -17.22 5.80 12.77
CA ARG A 77 -17.39 4.95 11.58
C ARG A 77 -16.38 5.25 10.48
N VAL A 78 -15.19 5.70 10.85
CA VAL A 78 -14.02 5.77 9.97
C VAL A 78 -13.03 4.71 10.45
N TYR A 79 -12.66 3.79 9.55
CA TYR A 79 -11.85 2.63 9.87
C TYR A 79 -10.60 2.61 8.99
N LEU A 80 -9.45 2.47 9.61
CA LEU A 80 -8.19 2.30 8.89
C LEU A 80 -7.96 0.80 8.63
N VAL A 81 -7.76 0.45 7.37
CA VAL A 81 -7.52 -0.95 6.95
C VAL A 81 -6.04 -1.15 6.69
N PRO A 82 -5.32 -1.96 7.49
CA PRO A 82 -3.87 -2.10 7.43
C PRO A 82 -3.40 -3.05 6.32
N ALA A 83 -3.87 -2.86 5.08
CA ALA A 83 -3.59 -3.76 3.97
C ALA A 83 -2.09 -3.85 3.64
N GLY A 84 -1.35 -2.75 3.81
CA GLY A 84 0.08 -2.71 3.50
C GLY A 84 0.92 -3.63 4.38
N ILE A 85 0.68 -3.58 5.72
CA ILE A 85 1.41 -4.42 6.68
C ILE A 85 1.00 -5.89 6.63
N SER A 86 -0.16 -6.19 6.08
CA SER A 86 -0.70 -7.57 6.06
C SER A 86 -0.35 -8.33 4.79
N MET A 87 0.19 -7.63 3.78
CA MET A 87 0.61 -8.25 2.53
C MET A 87 2.08 -8.68 2.60
N ASP A 88 2.37 -9.88 2.09
CA ASP A 88 3.72 -10.41 1.94
C ASP A 88 4.47 -9.67 0.82
N SER A 89 5.28 -8.68 1.19
CA SER A 89 6.04 -7.89 0.22
C SER A 89 7.23 -8.64 -0.42
N GLU A 90 7.58 -9.81 0.11
CA GLU A 90 8.64 -10.66 -0.44
C GLU A 90 8.12 -11.60 -1.53
N ASN A 91 7.00 -12.30 -1.27
CA ASN A 91 6.55 -13.41 -2.11
C ASN A 91 5.26 -13.12 -2.90
N ALA A 92 4.60 -12.00 -2.63
CA ALA A 92 3.32 -11.68 -3.28
C ALA A 92 3.45 -10.91 -4.61
N PHE A 93 4.63 -10.91 -5.23
CA PHE A 93 4.87 -10.28 -6.52
C PHE A 93 5.37 -11.30 -7.55
N VAL A 94 5.10 -11.05 -8.83
CA VAL A 94 5.66 -11.85 -9.92
C VAL A 94 7.13 -11.49 -10.08
N THR A 95 7.99 -12.50 -10.09
CA THR A 95 9.45 -12.32 -10.26
C THR A 95 9.97 -13.01 -11.52
N GLU A 96 11.12 -12.58 -11.96
CA GLU A 96 11.92 -13.22 -13.02
C GLU A 96 13.39 -13.24 -12.62
N GLU A 97 14.15 -14.22 -13.14
CA GLU A 97 15.59 -14.27 -12.96
C GLU A 97 16.29 -13.31 -13.92
N ARG A 98 17.15 -12.45 -13.37
CA ARG A 98 18.00 -11.55 -14.16
C ARG A 98 19.45 -11.68 -13.76
N THR A 99 20.36 -11.51 -14.70
CA THR A 99 21.80 -11.44 -14.38
C THR A 99 22.07 -10.18 -13.57
N VAL A 100 22.88 -10.31 -12.49
CA VAL A 100 23.23 -9.19 -11.59
C VAL A 100 23.94 -8.05 -12.32
N ASN A 101 24.68 -8.37 -13.38
CA ASN A 101 25.29 -7.41 -14.30
C ASN A 101 25.70 -8.11 -15.61
N PRO A 102 26.06 -7.37 -16.68
CA PRO A 102 26.41 -7.91 -17.98
C PRO A 102 27.66 -8.80 -18.02
N TYR A 103 28.45 -8.82 -16.95
CA TYR A 103 29.73 -9.53 -16.86
C TYR A 103 29.69 -10.74 -15.91
N SER A 104 28.49 -11.12 -15.44
CA SER A 104 28.33 -12.20 -14.49
C SER A 104 27.26 -13.18 -14.94
N ASP A 105 27.53 -14.48 -14.76
CA ASP A 105 26.52 -15.53 -14.93
C ASP A 105 25.61 -15.68 -13.69
N LYS A 106 25.90 -14.94 -12.61
CA LYS A 106 25.07 -14.95 -11.42
C LYS A 106 23.75 -14.27 -11.71
N THR A 107 22.66 -14.93 -11.33
CA THR A 107 21.30 -14.38 -11.39
C THR A 107 20.79 -14.00 -10.02
N GLU A 108 19.81 -13.12 -10.00
CA GLU A 108 18.97 -12.78 -8.84
C GLU A 108 17.51 -12.72 -9.26
N SER A 109 16.61 -13.02 -8.34
CA SER A 109 15.18 -12.88 -8.54
C SER A 109 14.79 -11.41 -8.39
N VAL A 110 14.14 -10.84 -9.40
CA VAL A 110 13.70 -9.46 -9.39
C VAL A 110 12.20 -9.37 -9.69
N ALA A 111 11.51 -8.45 -9.06
CA ALA A 111 10.10 -8.23 -9.34
C ALA A 111 9.93 -7.67 -10.76
N VAL A 112 9.05 -8.31 -11.54
CA VAL A 112 8.65 -7.84 -12.88
C VAL A 112 7.87 -6.52 -12.76
N ASP A 113 6.96 -6.48 -11.82
CA ASP A 113 6.23 -5.29 -11.40
C ASP A 113 6.26 -5.22 -9.86
N ALA A 114 7.03 -4.29 -9.34
CA ALA A 114 7.25 -4.17 -7.91
C ALA A 114 6.16 -3.37 -7.17
N VAL A 115 5.13 -2.91 -7.88
CA VAL A 115 4.03 -2.09 -7.33
C VAL A 115 2.70 -2.82 -7.37
N HIS A 116 2.46 -3.62 -8.40
CA HIS A 116 1.23 -4.40 -8.53
C HIS A 116 1.48 -5.86 -8.12
N PRO A 117 0.85 -6.31 -7.02
CA PRO A 117 1.09 -7.68 -6.55
C PRO A 117 0.51 -8.73 -7.50
N ALA A 118 1.00 -9.95 -7.37
CA ALA A 118 0.39 -11.13 -7.96
C ALA A 118 -0.97 -11.44 -7.31
N ALA A 119 -1.71 -12.39 -7.86
CA ALA A 119 -3.04 -12.78 -7.34
C ALA A 119 -3.02 -13.09 -5.83
N ILE A 120 -1.97 -13.72 -5.33
CA ILE A 120 -1.85 -14.03 -3.90
C ILE A 120 -1.82 -12.78 -3.03
N GLY A 121 -1.15 -11.71 -3.46
CA GLY A 121 -1.12 -10.44 -2.74
C GLY A 121 -2.49 -9.76 -2.74
N TYR A 122 -3.23 -9.81 -3.85
CA TYR A 122 -4.61 -9.32 -3.89
C TYR A 122 -5.54 -10.12 -2.97
N TYR A 123 -5.36 -11.43 -2.82
CA TYR A 123 -6.12 -12.22 -1.85
C TYR A 123 -5.82 -11.79 -0.42
N GLN A 124 -4.54 -11.55 -0.07
CA GLN A 124 -4.17 -11.05 1.25
C GLN A 124 -4.79 -9.69 1.55
N ILE A 125 -4.80 -8.77 0.58
CA ILE A 125 -5.47 -7.46 0.70
C ILE A 125 -6.97 -7.65 0.91
N ALA A 126 -7.61 -8.51 0.12
CA ALA A 126 -9.04 -8.79 0.23
C ALA A 126 -9.41 -9.39 1.59
N ASP A 127 -8.59 -10.30 2.13
CA ASP A 127 -8.80 -10.92 3.44
C ASP A 127 -8.76 -9.88 4.57
N VAL A 128 -7.84 -8.92 4.50
CA VAL A 128 -7.74 -7.83 5.50
C VAL A 128 -8.94 -6.90 5.41
N ILE A 129 -9.34 -6.51 4.20
CA ILE A 129 -10.53 -5.67 4.00
C ILE A 129 -11.77 -6.41 4.54
N TYR A 130 -11.94 -7.68 4.18
CA TYR A 130 -13.07 -8.50 4.63
C TYR A 130 -13.10 -8.65 6.16
N SER A 131 -11.95 -8.96 6.77
CA SER A 131 -11.84 -9.10 8.22
C SER A 131 -12.17 -7.80 8.96
N THR A 132 -11.70 -6.65 8.44
CA THR A 132 -12.04 -5.34 9.00
C THR A 132 -13.52 -5.04 8.87
N LEU A 133 -14.13 -5.32 7.70
CA LEU A 133 -15.57 -5.18 7.49
C LEU A 133 -16.36 -6.02 8.50
N CYS A 134 -16.05 -7.31 8.62
CA CYS A 134 -16.73 -8.21 9.54
C CYS A 134 -16.58 -7.77 11.01
N GLY A 135 -15.40 -7.28 11.39
CA GLY A 135 -15.13 -6.82 12.76
C GLY A 135 -15.89 -5.54 13.14
N THR A 136 -16.27 -4.72 12.16
CA THR A 136 -16.89 -3.40 12.40
C THR A 136 -18.38 -3.35 12.04
N MET A 137 -18.94 -4.39 11.41
CA MET A 137 -20.36 -4.43 11.00
C MET A 137 -21.34 -4.23 12.16
N GLY A 138 -21.02 -4.72 13.35
CA GLY A 138 -21.85 -4.56 14.55
C GLY A 138 -21.92 -3.12 15.09
N GLU A 139 -21.04 -2.23 14.61
CA GLU A 139 -21.01 -0.82 15.02
C GLU A 139 -21.89 0.09 14.15
N TRP A 140 -22.53 -0.48 13.10
CA TRP A 140 -23.34 0.30 12.15
C TRP A 140 -24.80 0.46 12.58
N GLU A 141 -25.22 -0.33 13.57
CA GLU A 141 -26.55 -0.28 14.19
C GLU A 141 -26.59 0.82 15.30
#